data_ef95ff60a308a1a5110bdf9fe22782e9
#
_entry.id   ef95ff60a308a1a5110bdf9fe22782e9
#
_cell.length_a   1.000
_cell.length_b   1.000
_cell.length_c   1.000
_cell.angle_alpha   90.00
_cell.angle_beta   90.00
_cell.angle_gamma   90.00
#
_symmetry.space_group_name_H-M   'P 1'
#
loop_
_entity.id
_entity.type
_entity.pdbx_description
1 polymer ?
#
loop_
_entity_poly.entity_id
_entity_poly.type
_entity_poly.pdbx_seq_one_letter_code
_entity_poly.pdbx_strand_id
1 'polypeptide(L)'
;MKTLITLPIIALALATSANAQTSKTVTVEKPKGTATKTVTRDNGNLTVDATATRASDGATATHHRERTKTEDGVSGSGSQTGFNGKTRSYEYDRTRTEDGFTTTGSATDRQGRAYEYDAYGRKTETGRENSRTVLRDGDQVYNRTGSTSRVDGQIQRNVNVARDPSFKPRTARPLAPRKATRRN
;
A
#
# COMPACT_ATOMS: atom_id res chain seq x y z
N MET A 1 2.77 45.14 -37.36
CA MET A 1 3.24 44.81 -36.00
C MET A 1 3.61 43.35 -35.99
N LYS A 2 4.89 43.02 -35.88
CA LYS A 2 5.42 41.64 -35.83
C LYS A 2 5.66 41.27 -34.38
N THR A 3 4.88 40.36 -33.85
CA THR A 3 5.01 39.86 -32.48
C THR A 3 6.10 38.76 -32.44
N LEU A 4 7.21 39.06 -31.79
CA LEU A 4 8.25 38.04 -31.49
C LEU A 4 7.76 37.15 -30.36
N ILE A 5 7.63 35.86 -30.64
CA ILE A 5 7.39 34.85 -29.64
C ILE A 5 8.77 34.35 -29.17
N THR A 6 9.17 34.71 -27.96
CA THR A 6 10.34 34.18 -27.29
C THR A 6 9.98 32.84 -26.63
N LEU A 7 10.52 31.74 -27.17
CA LEU A 7 10.49 30.45 -26.50
C LEU A 7 11.51 30.43 -25.35
N PRO A 8 11.13 29.96 -24.14
CA PRO A 8 12.12 29.74 -23.09
C PRO A 8 12.95 28.49 -23.42
N ILE A 9 14.26 28.67 -23.47
CA ILE A 9 15.24 27.57 -23.55
C ILE A 9 15.24 26.86 -22.20
N ILE A 10 14.73 25.62 -22.15
CA ILE A 10 14.88 24.73 -20.98
C ILE A 10 16.32 24.20 -21.02
N ALA A 11 17.18 24.68 -20.15
CA ALA A 11 18.50 24.12 -19.92
C ALA A 11 18.39 22.77 -19.25
N LEU A 12 18.65 21.69 -19.99
CA LEU A 12 18.74 20.35 -19.47
C LEU A 12 20.09 20.21 -18.74
N ALA A 13 20.11 20.37 -17.42
CA ALA A 13 21.26 20.06 -16.60
C ALA A 13 21.41 18.54 -16.49
N LEU A 14 22.43 17.97 -17.10
CA LEU A 14 22.87 16.60 -16.88
C LEU A 14 23.47 16.52 -15.47
N ALA A 15 22.66 16.14 -14.48
CA ALA A 15 23.15 15.81 -13.14
C ALA A 15 23.62 14.35 -13.15
N THR A 16 24.90 14.16 -12.88
CA THR A 16 25.57 12.89 -12.58
C THR A 16 24.84 12.17 -11.45
N SER A 17 24.72 10.86 -11.57
CA SER A 17 24.02 9.88 -10.75
C SER A 17 24.34 9.93 -9.25
N ALA A 18 23.74 10.86 -8.54
CA ALA A 18 23.44 10.74 -7.12
C ALA A 18 21.96 10.37 -7.04
N ASN A 19 21.63 9.36 -6.27
CA ASN A 19 20.28 8.88 -5.95
C ASN A 19 19.16 9.90 -6.15
N ALA A 20 18.58 9.94 -7.36
CA ALA A 20 17.69 11.02 -7.73
C ALA A 20 16.35 10.88 -7.04
N GLN A 21 16.07 11.74 -6.09
CA GLN A 21 14.72 11.93 -5.58
C GLN A 21 13.81 12.35 -6.74
N THR A 22 12.73 11.62 -6.94
CA THR A 22 11.71 11.97 -7.94
C THR A 22 10.40 12.29 -7.24
N SER A 23 9.82 13.44 -7.60
CA SER A 23 8.49 13.83 -7.11
C SER A 23 7.56 14.07 -8.29
N LYS A 24 6.34 13.55 -8.20
CA LYS A 24 5.27 13.77 -9.19
C LYS A 24 4.00 14.20 -8.48
N THR A 25 3.52 15.38 -8.84
CA THR A 25 2.21 15.88 -8.39
C THR A 25 1.20 15.84 -9.53
N VAL A 26 0.00 15.40 -9.24
CA VAL A 26 -1.14 15.40 -10.15
C VAL A 26 -2.31 16.06 -9.43
N THR A 27 -2.88 17.10 -10.03
CA THR A 27 -4.10 17.75 -9.58
C THR A 27 -5.21 17.47 -10.58
N VAL A 28 -6.38 17.11 -10.09
CA VAL A 28 -7.58 16.87 -10.89
C VAL A 28 -8.70 17.73 -10.34
N GLU A 29 -9.22 18.60 -11.18
CA GLU A 29 -10.40 19.44 -10.90
C GLU A 29 -11.63 18.83 -11.56
N LYS A 30 -12.72 18.78 -10.83
CA LYS A 30 -14.03 18.28 -11.26
C LYS A 30 -15.13 19.17 -10.68
N PRO A 31 -16.34 19.22 -11.26
CA PRO A 31 -17.43 19.99 -10.69
C PRO A 31 -17.77 19.66 -9.24
N LYS A 32 -17.43 18.46 -8.78
CA LYS A 32 -17.67 17.99 -7.41
C LYS A 32 -16.52 18.29 -6.43
N GLY A 33 -15.40 18.86 -6.88
CA GLY A 33 -14.27 19.21 -6.05
C GLY A 33 -12.92 18.98 -6.70
N THR A 34 -11.86 19.28 -5.98
CA THR A 34 -10.46 19.18 -6.41
C THR A 34 -9.78 18.06 -5.67
N ALA A 35 -8.89 17.33 -6.33
CA ALA A 35 -8.03 16.35 -5.71
C ALA A 35 -6.58 16.52 -6.18
N THR A 36 -5.65 16.55 -5.24
CA THR A 36 -4.21 16.61 -5.50
C THR A 36 -3.54 15.38 -4.92
N LYS A 37 -2.62 14.79 -5.66
CA LYS A 37 -1.79 13.68 -5.20
C LYS A 37 -0.34 13.93 -5.56
N THR A 38 0.53 13.86 -4.56
CA THR A 38 1.99 13.91 -4.70
C THR A 38 2.58 12.54 -4.37
N VAL A 39 3.49 12.08 -5.20
CA VAL A 39 4.25 10.83 -4.99
C VAL A 39 5.73 11.18 -5.06
N THR A 40 6.44 10.97 -3.96
CA THR A 40 7.88 11.16 -3.85
C THR A 40 8.56 9.80 -3.69
N ARG A 41 9.62 9.58 -4.46
CA ARG A 41 10.48 8.41 -4.34
C ARG A 41 11.91 8.88 -4.13
N ASP A 42 12.55 8.26 -3.14
CA ASP A 42 13.94 8.57 -2.77
C ASP A 42 14.60 7.31 -2.24
N ASN A 43 15.69 6.85 -2.84
CA ASN A 43 16.50 5.73 -2.38
C ASN A 43 15.69 4.44 -2.04
N GLY A 44 14.62 4.17 -2.78
CA GLY A 44 13.71 3.05 -2.51
C GLY A 44 12.62 3.35 -1.48
N ASN A 45 12.65 4.53 -0.86
CA ASN A 45 11.57 5.06 -0.03
C ASN A 45 10.45 5.61 -0.90
N LEU A 46 9.26 5.64 -0.36
CA LEU A 46 8.06 6.12 -1.04
C LEU A 46 7.22 6.94 -0.06
N THR A 47 6.91 8.17 -0.42
CA THR A 47 5.90 8.99 0.26
C THR A 47 4.77 9.30 -0.72
N VAL A 48 3.55 9.17 -0.25
CA VAL A 48 2.34 9.52 -1.03
C VAL A 48 1.45 10.39 -0.18
N ASP A 49 1.24 11.61 -0.62
CA ASP A 49 0.30 12.56 -0.04
C ASP A 49 -0.83 12.82 -1.01
N ALA A 50 -2.06 12.79 -0.52
CA ALA A 50 -3.20 13.19 -1.32
C ALA A 50 -4.20 13.96 -0.47
N THR A 51 -4.77 15.00 -1.06
CA THR A 51 -5.83 15.81 -0.47
C THR A 51 -6.96 15.91 -1.49
N ALA A 52 -8.18 15.80 -1.01
CA ALA A 52 -9.37 16.07 -1.80
C ALA A 52 -10.24 17.08 -1.07
N THR A 53 -10.75 18.08 -1.79
CA THR A 53 -11.67 19.09 -1.27
C THR A 53 -13.00 18.95 -2.00
N ARG A 54 -14.08 18.87 -1.27
CA ARG A 54 -15.44 18.79 -1.83
C ARG A 54 -15.96 20.19 -2.12
N ALA A 55 -16.47 20.42 -3.33
CA ALA A 55 -16.93 21.75 -3.77
C ALA A 55 -18.19 22.22 -3.04
N SER A 56 -19.05 21.30 -2.56
CA SER A 56 -20.34 21.66 -1.97
C SER A 56 -20.26 22.30 -0.59
N ASP A 57 -19.24 21.95 0.19
CA ASP A 57 -19.11 22.35 1.62
C ASP A 57 -17.67 22.67 2.02
N GLY A 58 -16.70 22.60 1.09
CA GLY A 58 -15.29 22.81 1.37
C GLY A 58 -14.66 21.73 2.26
N ALA A 59 -15.38 20.69 2.62
CA ALA A 59 -14.82 19.60 3.44
C ALA A 59 -13.61 18.96 2.74
N THR A 60 -12.60 18.58 3.55
CA THR A 60 -11.37 17.98 3.04
C THR A 60 -11.24 16.53 3.50
N ALA A 61 -10.67 15.71 2.63
CA ALA A 61 -10.20 14.37 2.95
C ALA A 61 -8.71 14.29 2.63
N THR A 62 -7.93 13.62 3.51
CA THR A 62 -6.49 13.48 3.35
C THR A 62 -6.09 12.01 3.31
N HIS A 63 -4.99 11.72 2.65
CA HIS A 63 -4.34 10.42 2.65
C HIS A 63 -2.83 10.64 2.67
N HIS A 64 -2.18 10.07 3.68
CA HIS A 64 -0.74 10.00 3.79
C HIS A 64 -0.31 8.52 3.80
N ARG A 65 0.77 8.21 3.12
CA ARG A 65 1.41 6.90 3.15
C ARG A 65 2.90 7.07 3.01
N GLU A 66 3.62 6.41 3.90
CA GLU A 66 5.06 6.30 3.85
C GLU A 66 5.48 4.84 3.78
N ARG A 67 6.59 4.60 3.11
CA ARG A 67 7.29 3.32 3.09
C ARG A 67 8.78 3.61 3.05
N THR A 68 9.49 3.09 4.05
CA THR A 68 10.93 3.27 4.21
C THR A 68 11.62 1.92 4.03
N LYS A 69 12.63 1.90 3.20
CA LYS A 69 13.53 0.74 3.09
C LYS A 69 14.47 0.76 4.29
N THR A 70 14.52 -0.36 5.02
CA THR A 70 15.48 -0.59 6.11
C THR A 70 16.57 -1.54 5.65
N GLU A 71 17.60 -1.74 6.45
CA GLU A 71 18.67 -2.70 6.17
C GLU A 71 18.11 -4.11 5.99
N ASP A 72 17.27 -4.54 6.91
CA ASP A 72 16.72 -5.90 6.96
C ASP A 72 15.34 -6.02 6.33
N GLY A 73 14.77 -4.96 5.76
CA GLY A 73 13.42 -5.07 5.23
C GLY A 73 12.77 -3.78 4.79
N VAL A 74 11.57 -3.55 5.31
CA VAL A 74 10.74 -2.39 4.97
C VAL A 74 9.84 -2.05 6.15
N SER A 75 9.82 -0.81 6.57
CA SER A 75 8.76 -0.25 7.42
C SER A 75 7.75 0.53 6.57
N GLY A 76 6.57 0.73 7.09
CA GLY A 76 5.60 1.58 6.44
C GLY A 76 4.49 2.02 7.37
N SER A 77 3.98 3.20 7.11
CA SER A 77 2.86 3.79 7.84
C SER A 77 1.89 4.47 6.90
N GLY A 78 0.74 4.81 7.39
CA GLY A 78 -0.20 5.62 6.65
C GLY A 78 -1.41 6.01 7.46
N SER A 79 -2.01 7.12 7.04
CA SER A 79 -3.23 7.64 7.63
C SER A 79 -4.20 8.10 6.54
N GLN A 80 -5.47 8.08 6.84
CA GLN A 80 -6.50 8.61 5.97
C GLN A 80 -7.62 9.23 6.80
N THR A 81 -7.86 10.51 6.60
CA THR A 81 -9.02 11.23 7.14
C THR A 81 -10.07 11.36 6.04
N GLY A 82 -11.29 10.97 6.33
CA GLY A 82 -12.42 11.13 5.42
C GLY A 82 -13.04 12.52 5.50
N PHE A 83 -13.92 12.87 4.58
CA PHE A 83 -14.68 14.14 4.59
C PHE A 83 -15.55 14.36 5.85
N ASN A 84 -15.79 13.33 6.63
CA ASN A 84 -16.49 13.37 7.91
C ASN A 84 -15.54 13.51 9.11
N GLY A 85 -14.26 13.83 8.90
CA GLY A 85 -13.23 13.98 9.91
C GLY A 85 -12.74 12.68 10.57
N LYS A 86 -13.36 11.53 10.26
CA LYS A 86 -12.94 10.26 10.86
C LYS A 86 -11.66 9.77 10.21
N THR A 87 -10.67 9.46 11.05
CA THR A 87 -9.34 9.01 10.65
C THR A 87 -9.18 7.50 10.86
N ARG A 88 -8.43 6.86 10.01
CA ARG A 88 -7.83 5.55 10.20
C ARG A 88 -6.34 5.63 9.97
N SER A 89 -5.57 4.80 10.66
CA SER A 89 -4.12 4.71 10.49
C SER A 89 -3.65 3.27 10.51
N TYR A 90 -2.44 3.06 10.06
CA TYR A 90 -1.73 1.79 10.16
C TYR A 90 -0.24 2.03 10.17
N GLU A 91 0.48 1.08 10.74
CA GLU A 91 1.92 0.96 10.64
C GLU A 91 2.29 -0.52 10.53
N TYR A 92 3.43 -0.82 9.96
CA TYR A 92 3.96 -2.16 9.89
C TYR A 92 5.47 -2.15 9.71
N ASP A 93 6.08 -3.21 10.23
CA ASP A 93 7.47 -3.56 9.98
C ASP A 93 7.54 -4.94 9.35
N ARG A 94 8.29 -5.04 8.29
CA ARG A 94 8.56 -6.30 7.61
C ARG A 94 10.04 -6.55 7.56
N THR A 95 10.48 -7.59 8.25
CA THR A 95 11.87 -8.02 8.33
C THR A 95 12.10 -9.24 7.46
N ARG A 96 13.20 -9.26 6.75
CA ARG A 96 13.69 -10.46 6.08
C ARG A 96 14.23 -11.42 7.09
N THR A 97 13.96 -12.69 6.87
CA THR A 97 14.60 -13.82 7.56
C THR A 97 15.38 -14.64 6.53
N GLU A 98 16.21 -15.56 6.99
CA GLU A 98 16.95 -16.46 6.11
C GLU A 98 16.03 -17.20 5.13
N ASP A 99 14.90 -17.71 5.63
CA ASP A 99 13.94 -18.50 4.83
C ASP A 99 12.80 -17.69 4.22
N GLY A 100 12.66 -16.39 4.54
CA GLY A 100 11.52 -15.62 4.05
C GLY A 100 11.35 -14.25 4.66
N PHE A 101 10.28 -14.05 5.42
CA PHE A 101 9.99 -12.77 6.08
C PHE A 101 9.00 -12.93 7.24
N THR A 102 9.08 -12.00 8.17
CA THR A 102 8.05 -11.71 9.16
C THR A 102 7.47 -10.31 8.92
N THR A 103 6.25 -10.09 9.35
CA THR A 103 5.62 -8.77 9.32
C THR A 103 4.79 -8.61 10.58
N THR A 104 5.01 -7.56 11.32
CA THR A 104 4.18 -7.11 12.43
C THR A 104 3.59 -5.76 12.09
N GLY A 105 2.50 -5.38 12.72
CA GLY A 105 1.92 -4.07 12.50
C GLY A 105 0.72 -3.81 13.35
N SER A 106 0.32 -2.56 13.39
CA SER A 106 -0.88 -2.09 14.05
C SER A 106 -1.75 -1.26 13.11
N ALA A 107 -3.02 -1.13 13.44
CA ALA A 107 -3.92 -0.26 12.73
C ALA A 107 -5.04 0.22 13.65
N THR A 108 -5.56 1.41 13.37
CA THR A 108 -6.78 1.93 13.99
C THR A 108 -7.80 2.21 12.88
N ASP A 109 -9.02 1.73 13.05
CA ASP A 109 -10.08 2.01 12.09
C ASP A 109 -10.79 3.35 12.38
N ARG A 110 -11.75 3.71 11.51
CA ARG A 110 -12.51 4.95 11.64
C ARG A 110 -13.47 5.00 12.84
N GLN A 111 -13.65 3.90 13.54
CA GLN A 111 -14.41 3.77 14.77
C GLN A 111 -13.52 3.81 16.01
N GLY A 112 -12.20 3.95 15.85
CA GLY A 112 -11.22 3.95 16.94
C GLY A 112 -10.84 2.56 17.44
N ARG A 113 -11.28 1.47 16.79
CA ARG A 113 -10.92 0.11 17.19
C ARG A 113 -9.48 -0.18 16.80
N ALA A 114 -8.73 -0.75 17.74
CA ALA A 114 -7.34 -1.14 17.52
C ALA A 114 -7.25 -2.54 16.87
N TYR A 115 -6.30 -2.69 15.99
CA TYR A 115 -5.96 -3.96 15.34
C TYR A 115 -4.47 -4.19 15.42
N GLU A 116 -4.09 -5.43 15.68
CA GLU A 116 -2.72 -5.92 15.56
C GLU A 116 -2.65 -6.95 14.44
N TYR A 117 -1.54 -7.00 13.77
CA TYR A 117 -1.33 -7.83 12.61
C TYR A 117 0.02 -8.51 12.68
N ASP A 118 0.01 -9.84 12.56
CA ASP A 118 1.20 -10.66 12.46
C ASP A 118 1.12 -11.54 11.22
N ALA A 119 2.22 -11.65 10.50
CA ALA A 119 2.32 -12.56 9.39
C ALA A 119 3.74 -13.05 9.19
N TYR A 120 3.87 -14.26 8.70
CA TYR A 120 5.13 -14.76 8.16
C TYR A 120 4.91 -15.50 6.83
N GLY A 121 5.98 -15.58 6.08
CA GLY A 121 6.08 -16.47 4.93
C GLY A 121 7.49 -17.02 4.89
N ARG A 122 7.64 -18.33 4.84
CA ARG A 122 8.94 -18.99 4.80
C ARG A 122 8.99 -20.11 3.77
N LYS A 123 10.16 -20.36 3.26
CA LYS A 123 10.46 -21.57 2.49
C LYS A 123 10.64 -22.74 3.46
N THR A 124 10.28 -23.92 3.03
CA THR A 124 10.57 -25.18 3.69
C THR A 124 11.32 -26.08 2.71
N GLU A 125 11.85 -27.19 3.18
CA GLU A 125 12.58 -28.14 2.31
C GLU A 125 11.72 -28.58 1.10
N THR A 126 10.42 -28.77 1.31
CA THR A 126 9.51 -29.29 0.25
C THR A 126 8.61 -28.24 -0.34
N GLY A 127 8.68 -26.97 0.12
CA GLY A 127 7.75 -25.97 -0.39
C GLY A 127 7.75 -24.63 0.31
N ARG A 128 6.60 -24.22 0.80
CA ARG A 128 6.35 -22.91 1.40
C ARG A 128 5.27 -22.95 2.45
N GLU A 129 5.44 -22.18 3.52
CA GLU A 129 4.44 -21.92 4.54
C GLU A 129 4.16 -20.43 4.69
N ASN A 130 2.97 -20.09 5.08
CA ASN A 130 2.58 -18.73 5.43
C ASN A 130 1.52 -18.73 6.53
N SER A 131 1.56 -17.70 7.36
CA SER A 131 0.55 -17.43 8.36
C SER A 131 0.20 -15.96 8.37
N ARG A 132 -1.02 -15.67 8.81
CA ARG A 132 -1.50 -14.31 9.04
C ARG A 132 -2.51 -14.33 10.16
N THR A 133 -2.28 -13.53 11.18
CA THR A 133 -3.17 -13.34 12.33
C THR A 133 -3.57 -11.88 12.42
N VAL A 134 -4.80 -11.60 12.78
CA VAL A 134 -5.30 -10.27 13.10
C VAL A 134 -6.01 -10.35 14.43
N LEU A 135 -5.60 -9.51 15.37
CA LEU A 135 -6.30 -9.25 16.60
C LEU A 135 -7.09 -7.95 16.47
N ARG A 136 -8.19 -7.81 17.17
CA ARG A 136 -8.96 -6.59 17.34
C ARG A 136 -9.24 -6.40 18.83
N ASP A 137 -8.74 -5.32 19.38
CA ASP A 137 -8.84 -5.02 20.82
C ASP A 137 -8.33 -6.19 21.70
N GLY A 138 -7.28 -6.92 21.22
CA GLY A 138 -6.69 -8.11 21.86
C GLY A 138 -7.30 -9.46 21.46
N ASP A 139 -8.50 -9.50 20.89
CA ASP A 139 -9.17 -10.74 20.51
C ASP A 139 -8.83 -11.16 19.07
N GLN A 140 -8.56 -12.45 18.85
CA GLN A 140 -8.28 -12.96 17.52
C GLN A 140 -9.55 -12.96 16.66
N VAL A 141 -9.58 -12.10 15.65
CA VAL A 141 -10.69 -11.97 14.71
C VAL A 141 -10.43 -12.63 13.36
N TYR A 142 -9.16 -12.93 13.07
CA TYR A 142 -8.79 -13.61 11.84
C TYR A 142 -7.49 -14.39 12.01
N ASN A 143 -7.48 -15.61 11.52
CA ASN A 143 -6.27 -16.40 11.34
C ASN A 143 -6.33 -17.12 10.00
N ARG A 144 -5.22 -17.12 9.29
CA ARG A 144 -5.06 -17.90 8.07
C ARG A 144 -3.68 -18.53 8.06
N THR A 145 -3.64 -19.82 7.91
CA THR A 145 -2.41 -20.58 7.63
C THR A 145 -2.49 -21.19 6.24
N GLY A 146 -1.37 -21.35 5.60
CA GLY A 146 -1.29 -21.99 4.29
C GLY A 146 0.04 -22.67 4.10
N SER A 147 0.02 -23.84 3.50
CA SER A 147 1.21 -24.54 3.03
C SER A 147 1.06 -24.91 1.56
N THR A 148 2.18 -24.98 0.89
CA THR A 148 2.30 -25.51 -0.46
C THR A 148 3.55 -26.38 -0.49
N SER A 149 3.42 -27.63 -0.84
CA SER A 149 4.52 -28.58 -0.93
C SER A 149 4.49 -29.28 -2.28
N ARG A 150 5.64 -29.85 -2.66
CA ARG A 150 5.73 -30.76 -3.82
C ARG A 150 6.06 -32.15 -3.31
N VAL A 151 5.14 -33.07 -3.58
CA VAL A 151 5.26 -34.48 -3.21
C VAL A 151 5.08 -35.30 -4.51
N ASP A 152 6.04 -36.13 -4.85
CA ASP A 152 6.03 -36.98 -6.06
C ASP A 152 5.76 -36.18 -7.36
N GLY A 153 6.34 -34.99 -7.45
CA GLY A 153 6.16 -34.10 -8.59
C GLY A 153 4.84 -33.32 -8.60
N GLN A 154 3.91 -33.63 -7.73
CA GLN A 154 2.60 -32.95 -7.62
C GLN A 154 2.64 -31.82 -6.60
N ILE A 155 1.94 -30.73 -6.90
CA ILE A 155 1.78 -29.59 -5.98
C ILE A 155 0.56 -29.85 -5.09
N GLN A 156 0.83 -29.96 -3.80
CA GLN A 156 -0.21 -30.02 -2.76
C GLN A 156 -0.34 -28.66 -2.09
N ARG A 157 -1.55 -28.19 -1.92
CA ARG A 157 -1.84 -26.93 -1.25
C ARG A 157 -2.86 -27.13 -0.16
N ASN A 158 -2.53 -26.70 1.05
CA ASN A 158 -3.44 -26.67 2.19
C ASN A 158 -3.64 -25.21 2.64
N VAL A 159 -4.88 -24.84 2.93
CA VAL A 159 -5.22 -23.50 3.45
C VAL A 159 -6.30 -23.68 4.52
N ASN A 160 -5.99 -23.18 5.72
CA ASN A 160 -6.96 -23.11 6.82
C ASN A 160 -7.26 -21.65 7.11
N VAL A 161 -8.53 -21.30 7.34
CA VAL A 161 -8.98 -19.95 7.66
C VAL A 161 -9.99 -20.03 8.81
N ALA A 162 -9.63 -19.41 9.93
CA ALA A 162 -10.54 -19.13 11.02
C ALA A 162 -10.87 -17.63 11.03
N ARG A 163 -12.13 -17.27 11.12
CA ARG A 163 -12.57 -15.88 11.07
C ARG A 163 -13.78 -15.66 11.96
N ASP A 164 -13.73 -14.63 12.78
CA ASP A 164 -14.89 -14.09 13.48
C ASP A 164 -15.95 -13.60 12.47
N PRO A 165 -17.22 -13.99 12.59
CA PRO A 165 -18.28 -13.56 11.66
C PRO A 165 -18.44 -12.04 11.55
N SER A 166 -18.12 -11.30 12.62
CA SER A 166 -18.16 -9.83 12.63
C SER A 166 -16.99 -9.17 11.90
N PHE A 167 -15.90 -9.91 11.68
CA PHE A 167 -14.74 -9.42 10.96
C PHE A 167 -14.90 -9.63 9.46
N LYS A 168 -15.14 -8.55 8.74
CA LYS A 168 -15.21 -8.55 7.27
C LYS A 168 -13.93 -7.94 6.71
N PRO A 169 -12.90 -8.74 6.38
CA PRO A 169 -11.74 -8.22 5.69
C PRO A 169 -12.20 -7.59 4.38
N ARG A 170 -11.60 -6.46 4.02
CA ARG A 170 -11.90 -5.83 2.75
C ARG A 170 -11.62 -6.83 1.62
N THR A 171 -12.64 -7.30 0.96
CA THR A 171 -12.49 -8.16 -0.23
C THR A 171 -11.66 -7.40 -1.26
N ALA A 172 -10.63 -8.05 -1.77
CA ALA A 172 -9.90 -7.52 -2.91
C ALA A 172 -10.91 -7.19 -4.01
N ARG A 173 -10.89 -5.93 -4.48
CA ARG A 173 -11.73 -5.53 -5.61
C ARG A 173 -11.47 -6.53 -6.74
N PRO A 174 -12.49 -7.15 -7.35
CA PRO A 174 -12.28 -8.04 -8.48
C PRO A 174 -11.42 -7.31 -9.52
N LEU A 175 -10.32 -7.92 -9.91
CA LEU A 175 -9.51 -7.38 -11.00
C LEU A 175 -10.41 -7.36 -12.22
N ALA A 176 -10.63 -6.18 -12.81
CA ALA A 176 -11.31 -6.08 -14.08
C ALA A 176 -10.61 -7.02 -15.07
N PRO A 177 -11.37 -7.78 -15.88
CA PRO A 177 -10.77 -8.70 -16.84
C PRO A 177 -9.79 -7.93 -17.72
N ARG A 178 -8.54 -8.37 -17.74
CA ARG A 178 -7.52 -7.82 -18.63
C ARG A 178 -8.03 -8.02 -20.05
N LYS A 179 -8.33 -6.92 -20.74
CA LYS A 179 -8.58 -6.96 -22.19
C LYS A 179 -7.34 -7.59 -22.80
N ALA A 180 -7.51 -8.78 -23.38
CA ALA A 180 -6.46 -9.41 -24.16
C ALA A 180 -6.17 -8.48 -25.35
N THR A 181 -5.02 -7.83 -25.32
CA THR A 181 -4.51 -7.09 -26.48
C THR A 181 -4.11 -8.15 -27.51
N ARG A 182 -4.97 -8.35 -28.50
CA ARG A 182 -4.63 -9.13 -29.70
C ARG A 182 -3.44 -8.42 -30.35
N ARG A 183 -2.27 -9.04 -30.30
CA ARG A 183 -1.15 -8.67 -31.17
C ARG A 183 -1.50 -9.18 -32.57
N ASN A 184 -1.73 -8.29 -33.49
CA ASN A 184 -1.62 -8.53 -34.92
C ASN A 184 -0.14 -8.45 -35.29
#